data_fff1f10396b4214859acd03ac9228d43
#
_entry.id   fff1f10396b4214859acd03ac9228d43
#
_cell.length_a   1.000
_cell.length_b   1.000
_cell.length_c   1.000
_cell.angle_alpha   90.00
_cell.angle_beta   90.00
_cell.angle_gamma   90.00
#
_symmetry.space_group_name_H-M   'P 1'
#
loop_
_entity.id
_entity.type
_entity.pdbx_description
1 polymer ?
#
loop_
_entity_poly.entity_id
_entity_poly.type
_entity_poly.pdbx_seq_one_letter_code
_entity_poly.pdbx_strand_id
1 'polypeptide(L)'
;MKRKLSFILGFLLLLFVVFFPQIRLGAITALFLRDILDEKTVHEPDHGALAWISSTPVVERLRIPAGKEQIPADLYRMPDGKRRAAILLTHGIIEAGKDDPRLIRFAHSLARSGFVVLVPELRGMKAFRIRFEDVDDIVASFRFLASRKEIVDESKIGLLGFSYGAGPTLMAAAHPSIHHQVKFLVSFGGYYDPINVIRFITTGTYEYRGERGSLTPQPYGKFVFFMNNVDYVQNEQDRKLLREIFKEEEEKKVSDPGPLLHGLSPSGRYLYQLLTNEDPGLVDDLVRKIDPRVQEYLRRLAIAPLLPSIHGYLLIGHGSTDPLIPYTESLRLADGVQDKGRVHLAILRLFSHVDPARKSFSAGEFWTVYLPSMLEFYYLIYDLLSQQR
;
A
#
# COMPACT_ATOMS: atom_id res chain seq x y z
N MET A 1 34.64 43.10 -19.75
CA MET A 1 34.57 41.99 -18.78
C MET A 1 33.41 42.14 -17.79
N LYS A 2 33.27 43.23 -17.04
CA LYS A 2 32.22 43.46 -16.03
C LYS A 2 30.78 43.32 -16.59
N ARG A 3 30.44 43.88 -17.77
CA ARG A 3 29.10 43.76 -18.40
C ARG A 3 28.69 42.31 -18.76
N LYS A 4 29.65 41.50 -19.27
CA LYS A 4 29.39 40.09 -19.58
C LYS A 4 29.15 39.27 -18.30
N LEU A 5 29.91 39.56 -17.23
CA LEU A 5 29.73 38.92 -15.92
C LEU A 5 28.39 39.28 -15.29
N SER A 6 27.96 40.54 -15.36
CA SER A 6 26.62 40.96 -14.86
C SER A 6 25.47 40.30 -15.63
N PHE A 7 25.61 40.10 -16.94
CA PHE A 7 24.63 39.43 -17.76
C PHE A 7 24.52 37.92 -17.41
N ILE A 8 25.66 37.25 -17.21
CA ILE A 8 25.73 35.86 -16.78
C ILE A 8 25.10 35.69 -15.38
N LEU A 9 25.45 36.56 -14.44
CA LEU A 9 24.87 36.54 -13.10
C LEU A 9 23.37 36.80 -13.11
N GLY A 10 22.87 37.73 -13.91
CA GLY A 10 21.44 38.01 -14.09
C GLY A 10 20.70 36.83 -14.70
N PHE A 11 21.30 36.17 -15.69
CA PHE A 11 20.72 34.95 -16.30
C PHE A 11 20.70 33.78 -15.32
N LEU A 12 21.76 33.54 -14.55
CA LEU A 12 21.80 32.50 -13.51
C LEU A 12 20.77 32.77 -12.40
N LEU A 13 20.61 34.03 -12.00
CA LEU A 13 19.58 34.41 -11.02
C LEU A 13 18.18 34.17 -11.57
N LEU A 14 17.92 34.51 -12.83
CA LEU A 14 16.66 34.24 -13.49
C LEU A 14 16.36 32.73 -13.52
N LEU A 15 17.35 31.92 -13.94
CA LEU A 15 17.22 30.47 -13.91
C LEU A 15 16.95 29.96 -12.49
N PHE A 16 17.63 30.44 -11.48
CA PHE A 16 17.41 30.07 -10.09
C PHE A 16 16.00 30.41 -9.65
N VAL A 17 15.47 31.60 -9.96
CA VAL A 17 14.11 32.00 -9.61
C VAL A 17 13.07 31.11 -10.32
N VAL A 18 13.27 30.81 -11.60
CA VAL A 18 12.35 29.95 -12.39
C VAL A 18 12.34 28.52 -11.87
N PHE A 19 13.52 27.97 -11.53
CA PHE A 19 13.62 26.58 -11.07
C PHE A 19 13.57 26.42 -9.54
N PHE A 20 13.49 27.53 -8.80
CA PHE A 20 13.44 27.48 -7.33
C PHE A 20 12.37 26.56 -6.76
N PRO A 21 11.11 26.54 -7.28
CA PRO A 21 10.09 25.62 -6.79
C PRO A 21 10.48 24.15 -6.97
N GLN A 22 11.12 23.78 -8.11
CA GLN A 22 11.58 22.42 -8.39
C GLN A 22 12.75 22.03 -7.49
N ILE A 23 13.72 22.95 -7.33
CA ILE A 23 14.89 22.76 -6.43
C ILE A 23 14.41 22.57 -4.99
N ARG A 24 13.48 23.39 -4.53
CA ARG A 24 12.89 23.27 -3.19
C ARG A 24 12.17 21.94 -3.01
N LEU A 25 11.35 21.51 -3.98
CA LEU A 25 10.67 20.22 -3.93
C LEU A 25 11.69 19.08 -3.88
N GLY A 26 12.73 19.12 -4.71
CA GLY A 26 13.78 18.12 -4.71
C GLY A 26 14.51 18.02 -3.37
N ALA A 27 14.79 19.16 -2.72
CA ALA A 27 15.38 19.18 -1.38
C ALA A 27 14.44 18.57 -0.32
N ILE A 28 13.14 18.92 -0.35
CA ILE A 28 12.15 18.32 0.54
C ILE A 28 12.05 16.80 0.31
N THR A 29 12.07 16.35 -0.94
CA THR A 29 12.08 14.93 -1.29
C THR A 29 13.28 14.19 -0.69
N ALA A 30 14.47 14.78 -0.79
CA ALA A 30 15.67 14.18 -0.22
C ALA A 30 15.62 14.08 1.31
N LEU A 31 15.10 15.12 2.00
CA LEU A 31 14.89 15.10 3.45
C LEU A 31 13.81 14.09 3.85
N PHE A 32 12.71 14.00 3.08
CA PHE A 32 11.65 13.02 3.27
C PHE A 32 12.19 11.58 3.20
N LEU A 33 12.96 11.28 2.16
CA LEU A 33 13.58 9.96 2.01
C LEU A 33 14.52 9.63 3.15
N ARG A 34 15.33 10.60 3.59
CA ARG A 34 16.17 10.41 4.76
C ARG A 34 15.36 10.03 5.99
N ASP A 35 14.25 10.72 6.25
CA ASP A 35 13.39 10.42 7.40
C ASP A 35 12.73 9.03 7.29
N ILE A 36 12.31 8.63 6.08
CA ILE A 36 11.70 7.29 5.87
C ILE A 36 12.72 6.16 6.00
N LEU A 37 13.98 6.40 5.66
CA LEU A 37 15.04 5.39 5.70
C LEU A 37 15.79 5.33 7.03
N ASP A 38 15.68 6.36 7.87
CA ASP A 38 16.31 6.39 9.21
C ASP A 38 15.42 5.65 10.22
N GLU A 39 15.92 4.56 10.78
CA GLU A 39 15.17 3.78 11.79
C GLU A 39 14.87 4.54 13.08
N LYS A 40 15.71 5.51 13.45
CA LYS A 40 15.49 6.31 14.64
C LYS A 40 14.18 7.09 14.58
N THR A 41 13.82 7.57 13.37
CA THR A 41 12.58 8.32 13.16
C THR A 41 11.30 7.47 13.29
N VAL A 42 11.41 6.14 13.30
CA VAL A 42 10.28 5.25 13.60
C VAL A 42 9.77 5.46 15.03
N HIS A 43 10.70 5.66 15.97
CA HIS A 43 10.36 5.88 17.39
C HIS A 43 10.28 7.35 17.76
N GLU A 44 10.96 8.21 17.00
CA GLU A 44 11.07 9.65 17.22
C GLU A 44 10.78 10.44 15.95
N PRO A 45 9.52 10.44 15.44
CA PRO A 45 9.18 11.05 14.14
C PRO A 45 9.40 12.57 14.11
N ASP A 46 9.52 13.20 15.28
CA ASP A 46 9.77 14.64 15.40
C ASP A 46 11.24 15.02 15.29
N HIS A 47 12.16 14.05 15.27
CA HIS A 47 13.62 14.29 15.17
C HIS A 47 14.21 14.00 13.78
N GLY A 48 13.38 13.81 12.77
CA GLY A 48 13.81 13.61 11.38
C GLY A 48 14.41 14.87 10.74
N ALA A 49 15.00 14.71 9.55
CA ALA A 49 15.64 15.81 8.80
C ALA A 49 14.63 16.88 8.34
N LEU A 50 13.37 16.52 8.07
CA LEU A 50 12.32 17.49 7.78
C LEU A 50 12.05 18.43 8.95
N ALA A 51 12.34 18.04 10.20
CA ALA A 51 12.23 18.92 11.36
C ALA A 51 13.17 20.13 11.31
N TRP A 52 14.25 20.07 10.53
CA TRP A 52 15.16 21.21 10.36
C TRP A 52 14.54 22.38 9.60
N ILE A 53 13.50 22.10 8.78
CA ILE A 53 12.87 23.10 7.89
C ILE A 53 11.38 23.29 8.13
N SER A 54 10.79 22.56 9.11
CA SER A 54 9.36 22.61 9.38
C SER A 54 9.08 22.50 10.88
N SER A 55 7.92 23.03 11.31
CA SER A 55 7.41 22.86 12.68
C SER A 55 6.90 21.43 12.91
N THR A 56 6.69 21.04 14.17
CA THR A 56 6.03 19.79 14.52
C THR A 56 4.56 19.81 14.07
N PRO A 57 4.09 18.78 13.36
CA PRO A 57 2.68 18.66 13.00
C PRO A 57 1.78 18.55 14.23
N VAL A 58 0.58 19.11 14.14
CA VAL A 58 -0.50 18.86 15.10
C VAL A 58 -1.19 17.56 14.70
N VAL A 59 -1.42 16.70 15.68
CA VAL A 59 -2.16 15.45 15.50
C VAL A 59 -3.49 15.54 16.24
N GLU A 60 -4.59 15.49 15.50
CA GLU A 60 -5.95 15.50 16.04
C GLU A 60 -6.53 14.08 16.00
N ARG A 61 -6.85 13.52 17.17
CA ARG A 61 -7.57 12.25 17.25
C ARG A 61 -9.05 12.46 17.02
N LEU A 62 -9.60 11.78 16.05
CA LEU A 62 -10.95 11.98 15.54
C LEU A 62 -11.77 10.70 15.61
N ARG A 63 -13.09 10.87 15.52
CA ARG A 63 -14.05 9.80 15.27
C ARG A 63 -14.93 10.22 14.09
N ILE A 64 -14.79 9.52 12.97
CA ILE A 64 -15.49 9.85 11.73
C ILE A 64 -16.82 9.09 11.72
N PRO A 65 -17.97 9.74 11.51
CA PRO A 65 -19.26 9.07 11.38
C PRO A 65 -19.29 8.16 10.13
N ALA A 66 -19.64 6.90 10.32
CA ALA A 66 -19.83 5.91 9.26
C ALA A 66 -21.12 5.11 9.53
N GLY A 67 -22.24 5.58 9.03
CA GLY A 67 -23.56 5.00 9.32
C GLY A 67 -23.88 5.02 10.81
N LYS A 68 -24.01 3.82 11.42
CA LYS A 68 -24.25 3.65 12.86
C LYS A 68 -22.96 3.57 13.70
N GLU A 69 -21.82 3.49 13.05
CA GLU A 69 -20.52 3.32 13.68
C GLU A 69 -19.68 4.59 13.57
N GLN A 70 -18.55 4.59 14.27
CA GLN A 70 -17.55 5.65 14.19
C GLN A 70 -16.19 5.03 13.89
N ILE A 71 -15.47 5.62 12.93
CA ILE A 71 -14.12 5.19 12.55
C ILE A 71 -13.13 6.03 13.36
N PRO A 72 -12.31 5.43 14.24
CA PRO A 72 -11.19 6.13 14.85
C PRO A 72 -10.21 6.57 13.75
N ALA A 73 -9.70 7.79 13.84
CA ALA A 73 -8.75 8.31 12.87
C ALA A 73 -7.82 9.34 13.51
N ASP A 74 -6.62 9.50 12.95
CA ASP A 74 -5.69 10.56 13.30
C ASP A 74 -5.51 11.51 12.10
N LEU A 75 -5.66 12.81 12.35
CA LEU A 75 -5.47 13.87 11.36
C LEU A 75 -4.17 14.62 11.68
N TYR A 76 -3.22 14.56 10.76
CA TYR A 76 -1.92 15.25 10.85
C TYR A 76 -1.95 16.50 9.98
N ARG A 77 -1.57 17.65 10.53
CA ARG A 77 -1.51 18.91 9.80
C ARG A 77 -0.46 19.86 10.38
N MET A 78 -0.01 20.80 9.58
CA MET A 78 0.84 21.87 10.07
C MET A 78 0.02 22.87 10.92
N PRO A 79 0.63 23.51 11.95
CA PRO A 79 -0.08 24.40 12.88
C PRO A 79 -0.45 25.78 12.31
N ASP A 80 -0.07 26.07 11.06
CA ASP A 80 -0.21 27.41 10.44
C ASP A 80 -1.60 27.73 9.83
N GLY A 81 -2.55 26.79 9.91
CA GLY A 81 -3.93 26.95 9.45
C GLY A 81 -4.11 27.12 7.93
N LYS A 82 -3.08 26.87 7.12
CA LYS A 82 -3.17 27.00 5.66
C LYS A 82 -3.89 25.80 5.04
N ARG A 83 -4.69 26.09 4.01
CA ARG A 83 -5.27 25.05 3.14
C ARG A 83 -4.17 24.37 2.33
N ARG A 84 -4.23 23.04 2.28
CA ARG A 84 -3.24 22.19 1.62
C ARG A 84 -3.87 21.05 0.86
N ALA A 85 -3.10 20.48 -0.07
CA ALA A 85 -3.40 19.16 -0.61
C ALA A 85 -3.52 18.13 0.52
N ALA A 86 -4.35 17.11 0.32
CA ALA A 86 -4.62 16.14 1.37
C ALA A 86 -4.44 14.70 0.89
N ILE A 87 -4.07 13.82 1.83
CA ILE A 87 -3.93 12.39 1.61
C ILE A 87 -4.73 11.64 2.68
N LEU A 88 -5.60 10.73 2.25
CA LEU A 88 -6.09 9.66 3.11
C LEU A 88 -5.12 8.48 2.99
N LEU A 89 -4.53 8.09 4.12
CA LEU A 89 -3.48 7.08 4.21
C LEU A 89 -4.03 5.82 4.89
N THR A 90 -4.05 4.71 4.17
CA THR A 90 -4.54 3.42 4.67
C THR A 90 -3.38 2.48 5.03
N HIS A 91 -3.49 1.87 6.20
CA HIS A 91 -2.53 0.87 6.65
C HIS A 91 -2.72 -0.48 5.93
N GLY A 92 -1.71 -1.34 5.97
CA GLY A 92 -1.81 -2.74 5.55
C GLY A 92 -2.53 -3.62 6.58
N ILE A 93 -2.53 -4.92 6.33
CA ILE A 93 -3.03 -5.89 7.33
C ILE A 93 -2.00 -6.02 8.44
N ILE A 94 -2.28 -5.41 9.57
CA ILE A 94 -1.41 -5.42 10.76
C ILE A 94 -2.21 -5.09 12.02
N GLU A 95 -1.92 -5.77 13.13
CA GLU A 95 -2.61 -5.61 14.41
C GLU A 95 -2.53 -4.17 14.96
N ALA A 96 -1.39 -3.50 14.79
CA ALA A 96 -1.22 -2.11 15.21
C ALA A 96 -2.14 -1.13 14.45
N GLY A 97 -2.60 -1.47 13.23
CA GLY A 97 -3.49 -0.63 12.44
C GLY A 97 -2.90 0.76 12.18
N LYS A 98 -3.68 1.82 12.45
CA LYS A 98 -3.24 3.22 12.32
C LYS A 98 -2.11 3.61 13.28
N ASP A 99 -1.92 2.84 14.36
CA ASP A 99 -0.91 3.09 15.39
C ASP A 99 0.43 2.39 15.08
N ASP A 100 0.62 1.81 13.89
CA ASP A 100 1.93 1.28 13.45
C ASP A 100 2.97 2.43 13.43
N PRO A 101 4.09 2.32 14.15
CA PRO A 101 5.08 3.38 14.23
C PRO A 101 5.64 3.83 12.88
N ARG A 102 5.74 2.93 11.89
CA ARG A 102 6.20 3.25 10.53
C ARG A 102 5.17 4.10 9.80
N LEU A 103 3.88 3.81 9.99
CA LEU A 103 2.78 4.58 9.41
C LEU A 103 2.69 5.97 10.04
N ILE A 104 2.84 6.07 11.36
CA ILE A 104 2.89 7.34 12.10
C ILE A 104 4.04 8.20 11.56
N ARG A 105 5.26 7.64 11.46
CA ARG A 105 6.41 8.33 10.87
C ARG A 105 6.10 8.84 9.46
N PHE A 106 5.51 8.00 8.62
CA PHE A 106 5.18 8.36 7.25
C PHE A 106 4.16 9.51 7.19
N ALA A 107 3.12 9.46 8.03
CA ALA A 107 2.12 10.52 8.15
C ALA A 107 2.73 11.84 8.63
N HIS A 108 3.63 11.81 9.64
CA HIS A 108 4.40 12.99 10.08
C HIS A 108 5.24 13.58 8.95
N SER A 109 5.97 12.74 8.21
CA SER A 109 6.82 13.20 7.11
C SER A 109 6.00 13.81 5.96
N LEU A 110 4.83 13.25 5.63
CA LEU A 110 3.90 13.84 4.66
C LEU A 110 3.36 15.19 5.14
N ALA A 111 2.96 15.30 6.42
CA ALA A 111 2.46 16.55 6.98
C ALA A 111 3.54 17.64 6.98
N ARG A 112 4.79 17.32 7.38
CA ARG A 112 5.94 18.24 7.31
C ARG A 112 6.28 18.66 5.87
N SER A 113 6.01 17.76 4.91
CA SER A 113 6.20 18.07 3.48
C SER A 113 5.07 18.92 2.90
N GLY A 114 3.98 19.17 3.64
CA GLY A 114 2.93 20.11 3.26
C GLY A 114 1.58 19.50 2.91
N PHE A 115 1.30 18.26 3.27
CA PHE A 115 -0.03 17.67 3.18
C PHE A 115 -0.84 17.81 4.48
N VAL A 116 -2.16 17.75 4.36
CA VAL A 116 -3.05 17.29 5.44
C VAL A 116 -3.20 15.79 5.27
N VAL A 117 -2.95 15.01 6.34
CA VAL A 117 -2.97 13.54 6.25
C VAL A 117 -3.99 12.99 7.23
N LEU A 118 -4.94 12.20 6.72
CA LEU A 118 -5.92 11.48 7.52
C LEU A 118 -5.60 9.99 7.50
N VAL A 119 -5.49 9.38 8.69
CA VAL A 119 -5.18 7.96 8.86
C VAL A 119 -6.34 7.29 9.61
N PRO A 120 -7.32 6.69 8.90
CA PRO A 120 -8.41 5.95 9.54
C PRO A 120 -7.94 4.58 10.02
N GLU A 121 -8.54 4.09 11.12
CA GLU A 121 -8.39 2.71 11.53
C GLU A 121 -9.37 1.80 10.80
N LEU A 122 -8.86 0.90 9.97
CA LEU A 122 -9.64 -0.07 9.25
C LEU A 122 -9.75 -1.36 10.07
N ARG A 123 -10.91 -1.58 10.66
CA ARG A 123 -11.13 -2.66 11.64
C ARG A 123 -10.92 -4.05 11.06
N GLY A 124 -11.31 -4.27 9.82
CA GLY A 124 -11.10 -5.53 9.13
C GLY A 124 -9.61 -5.84 9.03
N MET A 125 -8.83 -4.91 8.52
CA MET A 125 -7.39 -5.09 8.33
C MET A 125 -6.63 -5.27 9.64
N LYS A 126 -7.05 -4.58 10.71
CA LYS A 126 -6.53 -4.80 12.07
C LYS A 126 -6.85 -6.19 12.59
N ALA A 127 -7.97 -6.77 12.19
CA ALA A 127 -8.38 -8.14 12.49
C ALA A 127 -7.91 -9.17 11.45
N PHE A 128 -6.88 -8.85 10.66
CA PHE A 128 -6.31 -9.68 9.59
C PHE A 128 -7.32 -10.06 8.50
N ARG A 129 -8.27 -9.17 8.18
CA ARG A 129 -9.31 -9.39 7.17
C ARG A 129 -9.44 -8.22 6.22
N ILE A 130 -9.69 -8.51 4.94
CA ILE A 130 -10.12 -7.52 3.96
C ILE A 130 -11.64 -7.60 3.87
N ARG A 131 -12.35 -6.61 4.36
CA ARG A 131 -13.81 -6.55 4.32
C ARG A 131 -14.26 -5.45 3.35
N PHE A 132 -15.40 -5.63 2.71
CA PHE A 132 -15.95 -4.60 1.82
C PHE A 132 -16.43 -3.38 2.59
N GLU A 133 -16.82 -3.55 3.87
CA GLU A 133 -17.12 -2.45 4.78
C GLU A 133 -15.91 -1.53 5.03
N ASP A 134 -14.68 -2.07 4.97
CA ASP A 134 -13.46 -1.25 5.04
C ASP A 134 -13.34 -0.32 3.82
N VAL A 135 -13.88 -0.70 2.65
CA VAL A 135 -13.99 0.19 1.47
C VAL A 135 -14.96 1.33 1.75
N ASP A 136 -16.13 1.04 2.35
CA ASP A 136 -17.10 2.04 2.73
C ASP A 136 -16.53 3.00 3.80
N ASP A 137 -15.75 2.47 4.75
CA ASP A 137 -15.04 3.26 5.77
C ASP A 137 -14.00 4.21 5.13
N ILE A 138 -13.26 3.75 4.11
CA ILE A 138 -12.33 4.60 3.34
C ILE A 138 -13.11 5.70 2.61
N VAL A 139 -14.23 5.38 1.97
CA VAL A 139 -15.09 6.36 1.27
C VAL A 139 -15.65 7.39 2.24
N ALA A 140 -16.13 6.97 3.41
CA ALA A 140 -16.63 7.87 4.45
C ALA A 140 -15.51 8.79 4.97
N SER A 141 -14.32 8.23 5.20
CA SER A 141 -13.14 8.98 5.64
C SER A 141 -12.67 10.00 4.58
N PHE A 142 -12.71 9.62 3.30
CA PHE A 142 -12.40 10.56 2.21
C PHE A 142 -13.38 11.73 2.16
N ARG A 143 -14.68 11.47 2.27
CA ARG A 143 -15.70 12.52 2.31
C ARG A 143 -15.54 13.43 3.51
N PHE A 144 -15.22 12.87 4.68
CA PHE A 144 -14.90 13.65 5.87
C PHE A 144 -13.69 14.56 5.62
N LEU A 145 -12.60 14.03 5.07
CA LEU A 145 -11.40 14.80 4.73
C LEU A 145 -11.71 15.92 3.74
N ALA A 146 -12.46 15.64 2.68
CA ALA A 146 -12.88 16.62 1.68
C ALA A 146 -13.81 17.71 2.25
N SER A 147 -14.55 17.41 3.32
CA SER A 147 -15.41 18.39 3.99
C SER A 147 -14.66 19.43 4.83
N ARG A 148 -13.38 19.17 5.17
CA ARG A 148 -12.53 20.06 6.00
C ARG A 148 -11.94 21.22 5.19
N LYS A 149 -12.81 21.99 4.53
CA LYS A 149 -12.44 23.06 3.58
C LYS A 149 -11.57 24.17 4.19
N GLU A 150 -11.57 24.30 5.49
CA GLU A 150 -10.75 25.26 6.23
C GLU A 150 -9.25 24.93 6.18
N ILE A 151 -8.90 23.65 6.01
CA ILE A 151 -7.50 23.18 5.97
C ILE A 151 -7.16 22.37 4.71
N VAL A 152 -8.17 21.87 3.96
CA VAL A 152 -8.02 21.01 2.79
C VAL A 152 -8.34 21.74 1.50
N ASP A 153 -7.47 21.63 0.50
CA ASP A 153 -7.76 21.98 -0.88
C ASP A 153 -8.44 20.78 -1.56
N GLU A 154 -9.75 20.84 -1.73
CA GLU A 154 -10.55 19.75 -2.30
C GLU A 154 -10.21 19.40 -3.76
N SER A 155 -9.49 20.29 -4.45
CA SER A 155 -8.99 20.02 -5.81
C SER A 155 -7.73 19.15 -5.85
N LYS A 156 -7.15 18.82 -4.68
CA LYS A 156 -5.87 18.12 -4.53
C LYS A 156 -5.91 17.05 -3.43
N ILE A 157 -6.93 16.19 -3.48
CA ILE A 157 -7.06 15.09 -2.51
C ILE A 157 -6.69 13.77 -3.19
N GLY A 158 -5.80 13.00 -2.55
CA GLY A 158 -5.42 11.67 -2.98
C GLY A 158 -5.65 10.61 -1.92
N LEU A 159 -5.50 9.36 -2.35
CA LEU A 159 -5.51 8.17 -1.50
C LEU A 159 -4.13 7.48 -1.55
N LEU A 160 -3.69 6.90 -0.45
CA LEU A 160 -2.47 6.10 -0.39
C LEU A 160 -2.72 4.83 0.40
N GLY A 161 -2.42 3.68 -0.20
CA GLY A 161 -2.55 2.38 0.44
C GLY A 161 -1.25 1.57 0.42
N PHE A 162 -0.94 0.94 1.55
CA PHE A 162 0.19 0.04 1.70
C PHE A 162 -0.23 -1.42 1.69
N SER A 163 0.57 -2.30 1.05
CA SER A 163 0.40 -3.74 1.09
C SER A 163 -1.03 -4.17 0.69
N TYR A 164 -1.62 -5.11 1.38
CA TYR A 164 -3.04 -5.49 1.19
C TYR A 164 -4.00 -4.29 1.31
N GLY A 165 -3.65 -3.24 2.05
CA GLY A 165 -4.45 -2.01 2.15
C GLY A 165 -4.58 -1.25 0.85
N ALA A 166 -3.67 -1.44 -0.10
CA ALA A 166 -3.75 -0.84 -1.42
C ALA A 166 -4.99 -1.33 -2.21
N GLY A 167 -5.41 -2.59 -2.04
CA GLY A 167 -6.59 -3.13 -2.70
C GLY A 167 -7.87 -2.37 -2.36
N PRO A 168 -8.33 -2.33 -1.09
CA PRO A 168 -9.48 -1.53 -0.67
C PRO A 168 -9.35 -0.04 -0.98
N THR A 169 -8.11 0.50 -0.98
CA THR A 169 -7.86 1.88 -1.39
C THR A 169 -8.17 2.11 -2.86
N LEU A 170 -7.76 1.18 -3.75
CA LEU A 170 -8.09 1.20 -5.17
C LEU A 170 -9.59 1.01 -5.40
N MET A 171 -10.25 0.12 -4.64
CA MET A 171 -11.69 -0.07 -4.68
C MET A 171 -12.45 1.20 -4.28
N ALA A 172 -12.02 1.86 -3.21
CA ALA A 172 -12.60 3.13 -2.77
C ALA A 172 -12.40 4.24 -3.82
N ALA A 173 -11.21 4.30 -4.45
CA ALA A 173 -10.92 5.25 -5.52
C ALA A 173 -11.84 5.07 -6.75
N ALA A 174 -12.30 3.85 -7.01
CA ALA A 174 -13.25 3.53 -8.07
C ALA A 174 -14.73 3.73 -7.64
N HIS A 175 -14.99 4.01 -6.36
CA HIS A 175 -16.36 4.09 -5.85
C HIS A 175 -17.12 5.29 -6.47
N PRO A 176 -18.36 5.10 -7.00
CA PRO A 176 -19.10 6.12 -7.75
C PRO A 176 -19.26 7.46 -7.03
N SER A 177 -19.24 7.46 -5.70
CA SER A 177 -19.47 8.66 -4.91
C SER A 177 -18.26 9.58 -4.74
N ILE A 178 -17.03 9.10 -5.02
CA ILE A 178 -15.79 9.86 -4.82
C ILE A 178 -14.81 9.81 -6.00
N HIS A 179 -14.96 8.88 -6.94
CA HIS A 179 -13.97 8.59 -7.99
C HIS A 179 -13.53 9.83 -8.82
N HIS A 180 -14.43 10.78 -9.06
CA HIS A 180 -14.08 12.04 -9.75
C HIS A 180 -13.33 13.06 -8.87
N GLN A 181 -13.38 12.87 -7.55
CA GLN A 181 -12.72 13.75 -6.58
C GLN A 181 -11.30 13.29 -6.24
N VAL A 182 -10.99 12.00 -6.43
CA VAL A 182 -9.65 11.45 -6.22
C VAL A 182 -8.72 11.91 -7.33
N LYS A 183 -7.73 12.75 -6.98
CA LYS A 183 -6.82 13.39 -7.95
C LYS A 183 -5.55 12.58 -8.20
N PHE A 184 -5.08 11.92 -7.17
CA PHE A 184 -3.95 11.01 -7.27
C PHE A 184 -4.13 9.82 -6.32
N LEU A 185 -3.42 8.74 -6.62
CA LEU A 185 -3.56 7.48 -5.94
C LEU A 185 -2.19 6.82 -5.83
N VAL A 186 -1.84 6.33 -4.65
CA VAL A 186 -0.60 5.60 -4.42
C VAL A 186 -0.92 4.18 -3.99
N SER A 187 -0.38 3.20 -4.73
CA SER A 187 -0.38 1.79 -4.37
C SER A 187 1.06 1.35 -4.11
N PHE A 188 1.40 1.08 -2.86
CA PHE A 188 2.74 0.62 -2.51
C PHE A 188 2.71 -0.82 -1.99
N GLY A 189 3.34 -1.75 -2.71
CA GLY A 189 3.32 -3.17 -2.39
C GLY A 189 1.93 -3.80 -2.49
N GLY A 190 1.05 -3.27 -3.35
CA GLY A 190 -0.33 -3.72 -3.51
C GLY A 190 -0.49 -4.88 -4.48
N TYR A 191 -1.68 -5.45 -4.53
CA TYR A 191 -2.06 -6.52 -5.44
C TYR A 191 -3.00 -6.03 -6.55
N TYR A 192 -3.07 -6.80 -7.63
CA TYR A 192 -3.97 -6.61 -8.78
C TYR A 192 -5.02 -7.72 -8.86
N ASP A 193 -4.59 -8.97 -8.67
CA ASP A 193 -5.46 -10.16 -8.70
C ASP A 193 -5.14 -11.08 -7.51
N PRO A 194 -6.11 -11.33 -6.62
CA PRO A 194 -5.90 -12.19 -5.45
C PRO A 194 -5.50 -13.62 -5.83
N ILE A 195 -5.89 -14.13 -7.01
CA ILE A 195 -5.51 -15.49 -7.45
C ILE A 195 -4.00 -15.59 -7.70
N ASN A 196 -3.39 -14.55 -8.29
CA ASN A 196 -1.93 -14.51 -8.46
C ASN A 196 -1.21 -14.47 -7.11
N VAL A 197 -1.77 -13.70 -6.14
CA VAL A 197 -1.22 -13.66 -4.78
C VAL A 197 -1.32 -15.03 -4.11
N ILE A 198 -2.47 -15.72 -4.23
CA ILE A 198 -2.65 -17.08 -3.71
C ILE A 198 -1.61 -18.02 -4.32
N ARG A 199 -1.44 -18.01 -5.66
CA ARG A 199 -0.42 -18.82 -6.34
C ARG A 199 0.96 -18.56 -5.75
N PHE A 200 1.32 -17.28 -5.55
CA PHE A 200 2.60 -16.91 -4.99
C PHE A 200 2.78 -17.39 -3.55
N ILE A 201 1.84 -17.08 -2.65
CA ILE A 201 1.99 -17.44 -1.23
C ILE A 201 1.96 -18.94 -0.96
N THR A 202 1.37 -19.74 -1.87
CA THR A 202 1.31 -21.19 -1.73
C THR A 202 2.51 -21.87 -2.37
N THR A 203 2.93 -21.45 -3.55
CA THR A 203 3.95 -22.14 -4.38
C THR A 203 5.29 -21.40 -4.50
N GLY A 204 5.37 -20.15 -4.05
CA GLY A 204 6.56 -19.31 -4.23
C GLY A 204 6.76 -18.82 -5.67
N THR A 205 5.84 -19.12 -6.60
CA THR A 205 6.01 -18.81 -8.02
C THR A 205 5.15 -17.63 -8.44
N TYR A 206 5.64 -16.86 -9.38
CA TYR A 206 4.91 -15.80 -10.07
C TYR A 206 5.21 -15.82 -11.57
N GLU A 207 4.28 -15.31 -12.34
CA GLU A 207 4.41 -15.20 -13.80
C GLU A 207 3.94 -13.82 -14.26
N TYR A 208 4.60 -13.27 -15.27
CA TYR A 208 4.19 -12.04 -15.92
C TYR A 208 4.66 -12.04 -17.38
N ARG A 209 3.74 -11.87 -18.35
CA ARG A 209 4.00 -11.87 -19.80
C ARG A 209 4.78 -13.09 -20.30
N GLY A 210 4.51 -14.26 -19.70
CA GLY A 210 5.16 -15.52 -20.06
C GLY A 210 6.50 -15.76 -19.35
N GLU A 211 7.04 -14.78 -18.66
CA GLU A 211 8.23 -14.95 -17.82
C GLU A 211 7.84 -15.45 -16.43
N ARG A 212 8.52 -16.47 -15.94
CA ARG A 212 8.30 -17.06 -14.62
C ARG A 212 9.45 -16.76 -13.70
N GLY A 213 9.12 -16.48 -12.45
CA GLY A 213 10.09 -16.32 -11.38
C GLY A 213 9.62 -17.01 -10.10
N SER A 214 10.52 -17.07 -9.11
CA SER A 214 10.22 -17.61 -7.80
C SER A 214 10.91 -16.82 -6.70
N LEU A 215 10.25 -16.73 -5.55
CA LEU A 215 10.76 -16.22 -4.28
C LEU A 215 10.23 -17.11 -3.17
N THR A 216 10.92 -17.16 -2.04
CA THR A 216 10.40 -17.84 -0.85
C THR A 216 9.34 -16.98 -0.18
N PRO A 217 8.05 -17.39 -0.18
CA PRO A 217 7.00 -16.61 0.45
C PRO A 217 7.10 -16.66 1.96
N GLN A 218 6.68 -15.58 2.63
CA GLN A 218 6.56 -15.60 4.08
C GLN A 218 5.31 -16.39 4.51
N PRO A 219 5.38 -17.23 5.56
CA PRO A 219 4.22 -17.97 6.10
C PRO A 219 3.05 -17.07 6.49
N TYR A 220 3.33 -15.84 6.89
CA TYR A 220 2.32 -14.81 7.19
C TYR A 220 1.31 -14.60 6.05
N GLY A 221 1.72 -14.69 4.79
CA GLY A 221 0.80 -14.59 3.63
C GLY A 221 -0.28 -15.67 3.64
N LYS A 222 0.08 -16.93 3.92
CA LYS A 222 -0.88 -18.04 4.06
C LYS A 222 -1.83 -17.82 5.23
N PHE A 223 -1.32 -17.36 6.38
CA PHE A 223 -2.14 -17.02 7.55
C PHE A 223 -3.17 -15.95 7.21
N VAL A 224 -2.76 -14.84 6.61
CA VAL A 224 -3.67 -13.76 6.19
C VAL A 224 -4.72 -14.28 5.21
N PHE A 225 -4.30 -15.06 4.21
CA PHE A 225 -5.23 -15.66 3.25
C PHE A 225 -6.26 -16.55 3.96
N PHE A 226 -5.84 -17.41 4.86
CA PHE A 226 -6.74 -18.26 5.64
C PHE A 226 -7.75 -17.44 6.45
N MET A 227 -7.25 -16.46 7.24
CA MET A 227 -8.10 -15.61 8.09
C MET A 227 -9.13 -14.81 7.28
N ASN A 228 -8.78 -14.41 6.05
CA ASN A 228 -9.69 -13.70 5.16
C ASN A 228 -10.77 -14.60 4.55
N ASN A 229 -10.52 -15.89 4.38
CA ASN A 229 -11.40 -16.74 3.58
C ASN A 229 -12.22 -17.74 4.40
N VAL A 230 -11.76 -18.17 5.56
CA VAL A 230 -12.43 -19.21 6.37
C VAL A 230 -13.85 -18.82 6.76
N ASP A 231 -14.13 -17.54 6.98
CA ASP A 231 -15.46 -17.08 7.38
C ASP A 231 -16.48 -17.10 6.23
N TYR A 232 -16.02 -17.10 4.99
CA TYR A 232 -16.88 -17.20 3.79
C TYR A 232 -17.22 -18.64 3.43
N VAL A 233 -16.59 -19.64 4.04
CA VAL A 233 -16.96 -21.05 3.88
C VAL A 233 -18.36 -21.26 4.44
N GLN A 234 -19.29 -21.82 3.64
CA GLN A 234 -20.68 -21.98 4.04
C GLN A 234 -20.87 -23.04 5.13
N ASN A 235 -20.16 -24.16 5.00
CA ASN A 235 -20.24 -25.26 5.93
C ASN A 235 -19.62 -24.90 7.28
N GLU A 236 -20.43 -24.89 8.34
CA GLU A 236 -19.98 -24.55 9.70
C GLU A 236 -18.99 -25.56 10.26
N GLN A 237 -19.18 -26.84 9.96
CA GLN A 237 -18.26 -27.90 10.38
C GLN A 237 -16.88 -27.70 9.71
N ASP A 238 -16.85 -27.38 8.40
CA ASP A 238 -15.59 -27.07 7.70
C ASP A 238 -14.91 -25.89 8.33
N ARG A 239 -15.62 -24.77 8.63
CA ARG A 239 -15.03 -23.60 9.29
C ARG A 239 -14.36 -23.97 10.62
N LYS A 240 -15.04 -24.81 11.42
CA LYS A 240 -14.51 -25.24 12.72
C LYS A 240 -13.26 -26.09 12.55
N LEU A 241 -13.32 -27.13 11.71
CA LEU A 241 -12.21 -28.04 11.47
C LEU A 241 -11.00 -27.34 10.83
N LEU A 242 -11.23 -26.47 9.84
CA LEU A 242 -10.15 -25.72 9.22
C LEU A 242 -9.43 -24.81 10.24
N ARG A 243 -10.17 -24.14 11.13
CA ARG A 243 -9.54 -23.34 12.20
C ARG A 243 -8.73 -24.19 13.16
N GLU A 244 -9.22 -25.38 13.50
CA GLU A 244 -8.50 -26.32 14.37
C GLU A 244 -7.21 -26.80 13.70
N ILE A 245 -7.27 -27.24 12.44
CA ILE A 245 -6.12 -27.68 11.65
C ILE A 245 -5.04 -26.56 11.59
N PHE A 246 -5.42 -25.35 11.20
CA PHE A 246 -4.45 -24.26 11.07
C PHE A 246 -3.87 -23.81 12.41
N LYS A 247 -4.65 -23.86 13.50
CA LYS A 247 -4.14 -23.58 14.84
C LYS A 247 -3.10 -24.61 15.26
N GLU A 248 -3.36 -25.88 15.01
CA GLU A 248 -2.44 -26.97 15.35
C GLU A 248 -1.16 -26.91 14.51
N GLU A 249 -1.25 -26.58 13.21
CA GLU A 249 -0.11 -26.37 12.34
C GLU A 249 0.75 -25.16 12.83
N GLU A 250 0.13 -24.05 13.21
CA GLU A 250 0.84 -22.89 13.74
C GLU A 250 1.56 -23.20 15.07
N GLU A 251 0.89 -23.94 15.96
CA GLU A 251 1.45 -24.35 17.25
C GLU A 251 2.43 -25.55 17.12
N LYS A 252 2.63 -26.09 15.91
CA LYS A 252 3.45 -27.29 15.62
C LYS A 252 3.09 -28.49 16.51
N LYS A 253 1.81 -28.61 16.88
CA LYS A 253 1.33 -29.64 17.81
C LYS A 253 0.95 -30.96 17.16
N VAL A 254 0.62 -30.94 15.87
CA VAL A 254 0.20 -32.15 15.14
C VAL A 254 1.10 -32.39 13.94
N SER A 255 1.63 -33.61 13.87
CA SER A 255 2.42 -34.09 12.75
C SER A 255 1.57 -34.60 11.58
N ASP A 256 0.28 -34.93 11.82
CA ASP A 256 -0.64 -35.46 10.80
C ASP A 256 -2.06 -34.94 11.03
N PRO A 257 -2.58 -34.02 10.20
CA PRO A 257 -3.96 -33.51 10.27
C PRO A 257 -4.98 -34.53 9.74
N GLY A 258 -4.56 -35.72 9.28
CA GLY A 258 -5.41 -36.73 8.62
C GLY A 258 -6.76 -36.98 9.27
N PRO A 259 -6.86 -37.20 10.60
CA PRO A 259 -8.13 -37.41 11.26
C PRO A 259 -9.11 -36.25 11.09
N LEU A 260 -8.66 -35.00 11.19
CA LEU A 260 -9.48 -33.80 11.02
C LEU A 260 -9.90 -33.59 9.56
N LEU A 261 -9.02 -33.92 8.61
CA LEU A 261 -9.30 -33.84 7.17
C LEU A 261 -10.44 -34.76 6.72
N HIS A 262 -10.62 -35.93 7.37
CA HIS A 262 -11.74 -36.81 7.07
C HIS A 262 -13.10 -36.20 7.37
N GLY A 263 -13.15 -35.28 8.36
CA GLY A 263 -14.38 -34.56 8.74
C GLY A 263 -14.77 -33.44 7.79
N LEU A 264 -13.87 -32.99 6.90
CA LEU A 264 -14.15 -31.92 5.96
C LEU A 264 -15.04 -32.39 4.80
N SER A 265 -15.95 -31.52 4.36
CA SER A 265 -16.65 -31.69 3.08
C SER A 265 -15.66 -31.67 1.90
N PRO A 266 -16.07 -32.07 0.68
CA PRO A 266 -15.21 -31.92 -0.50
C PRO A 266 -14.69 -30.50 -0.70
N SER A 267 -15.54 -29.49 -0.51
CA SER A 267 -15.18 -28.07 -0.64
C SER A 267 -14.16 -27.61 0.42
N GLY A 268 -14.36 -28.05 1.68
CA GLY A 268 -13.39 -27.77 2.76
C GLY A 268 -12.03 -28.41 2.50
N ARG A 269 -12.03 -29.65 1.98
CA ARG A 269 -10.78 -30.31 1.57
C ARG A 269 -10.05 -29.57 0.44
N TYR A 270 -10.78 -29.04 -0.55
CA TYR A 270 -10.15 -28.25 -1.61
C TYR A 270 -9.55 -26.95 -1.10
N LEU A 271 -10.19 -26.28 -0.12
CA LEU A 271 -9.58 -25.09 0.50
C LEU A 271 -8.30 -25.45 1.25
N TYR A 272 -8.31 -26.55 2.01
CA TYR A 272 -7.08 -27.04 2.66
C TYR A 272 -5.99 -27.37 1.63
N GLN A 273 -6.34 -28.12 0.56
CA GLN A 273 -5.41 -28.45 -0.52
C GLN A 273 -4.85 -27.19 -1.20
N LEU A 274 -5.66 -26.15 -1.40
CA LEU A 274 -5.19 -24.88 -1.97
C LEU A 274 -4.13 -24.21 -1.09
N LEU A 275 -4.32 -24.23 0.22
CA LEU A 275 -3.40 -23.62 1.18
C LEU A 275 -2.08 -24.38 1.35
N THR A 276 -2.14 -25.70 1.20
CA THR A 276 -0.95 -26.58 1.30
C THR A 276 -0.36 -26.93 -0.06
N ASN A 277 -0.92 -26.42 -1.15
CA ASN A 277 -0.46 -26.68 -2.51
C ASN A 277 0.92 -26.08 -2.78
N GLU A 278 1.77 -26.83 -3.47
CA GLU A 278 3.10 -26.42 -3.93
C GLU A 278 3.22 -26.42 -5.46
N ASP A 279 2.18 -26.91 -6.18
CA ASP A 279 2.15 -26.93 -7.65
C ASP A 279 1.39 -25.73 -8.21
N PRO A 280 2.07 -24.78 -8.90
CA PRO A 280 1.41 -23.60 -9.47
C PRO A 280 0.36 -23.95 -10.56
N GLY A 281 0.47 -25.11 -11.19
CA GLY A 281 -0.48 -25.58 -12.20
C GLY A 281 -1.85 -25.99 -11.63
N LEU A 282 -1.89 -26.33 -10.35
CA LEU A 282 -3.13 -26.79 -9.69
C LEU A 282 -3.97 -25.65 -9.09
N VAL A 283 -3.40 -24.45 -8.94
CA VAL A 283 -4.09 -23.34 -8.23
C VAL A 283 -5.44 -23.00 -8.83
N ASP A 284 -5.53 -22.82 -10.14
CA ASP A 284 -6.78 -22.44 -10.81
C ASP A 284 -7.86 -23.54 -10.69
N ASP A 285 -7.44 -24.82 -10.74
CA ASP A 285 -8.34 -25.95 -10.54
C ASP A 285 -8.86 -26.03 -9.11
N LEU A 286 -8.01 -25.82 -8.13
CA LEU A 286 -8.39 -25.81 -6.73
C LEU A 286 -9.33 -24.65 -6.42
N VAL A 287 -9.03 -23.45 -6.93
CA VAL A 287 -9.89 -22.25 -6.78
C VAL A 287 -11.29 -22.51 -7.36
N ARG A 288 -11.42 -23.21 -8.47
CA ARG A 288 -12.74 -23.58 -9.03
C ARG A 288 -13.54 -24.58 -8.17
N LYS A 289 -12.86 -25.29 -7.27
CA LYS A 289 -13.47 -26.37 -6.44
C LYS A 289 -13.76 -25.98 -4.99
N ILE A 290 -13.18 -24.86 -4.51
CA ILE A 290 -13.49 -24.34 -3.16
C ILE A 290 -14.92 -23.80 -3.08
N ASP A 291 -15.33 -23.43 -1.87
CA ASP A 291 -16.66 -22.88 -1.61
C ASP A 291 -17.01 -21.71 -2.56
N PRO A 292 -18.20 -21.71 -3.21
CA PRO A 292 -18.58 -20.65 -4.14
C PRO A 292 -18.61 -19.25 -3.53
N ARG A 293 -18.85 -19.11 -2.23
CA ARG A 293 -18.78 -17.80 -1.55
C ARG A 293 -17.36 -17.31 -1.43
N VAL A 294 -16.39 -18.22 -1.20
CA VAL A 294 -14.96 -17.87 -1.22
C VAL A 294 -14.54 -17.45 -2.62
N GLN A 295 -14.98 -18.17 -3.67
CA GLN A 295 -14.71 -17.78 -5.06
C GLN A 295 -15.27 -16.39 -5.38
N GLU A 296 -16.52 -16.10 -5.01
CA GLU A 296 -17.16 -14.81 -5.22
C GLU A 296 -16.43 -13.70 -4.44
N TYR A 297 -16.01 -13.96 -3.20
CA TYR A 297 -15.23 -13.02 -2.42
C TYR A 297 -13.91 -12.69 -3.13
N LEU A 298 -13.14 -13.70 -3.59
CA LEU A 298 -11.90 -13.50 -4.32
C LEU A 298 -12.12 -12.71 -5.64
N ARG A 299 -13.18 -13.05 -6.39
CA ARG A 299 -13.53 -12.34 -7.62
C ARG A 299 -13.81 -10.85 -7.37
N ARG A 300 -14.47 -10.51 -6.28
CA ARG A 300 -14.77 -9.12 -5.90
C ARG A 300 -13.55 -8.35 -5.44
N LEU A 301 -12.48 -9.02 -4.99
CA LEU A 301 -11.22 -8.37 -4.62
C LEU A 301 -10.35 -8.02 -5.84
N ALA A 302 -10.63 -8.54 -7.03
CA ALA A 302 -9.86 -8.25 -8.23
C ALA A 302 -9.97 -6.78 -8.64
N ILE A 303 -8.83 -6.14 -8.95
CA ILE A 303 -8.74 -4.71 -9.26
C ILE A 303 -9.03 -4.43 -10.75
N ALA A 304 -8.76 -5.39 -11.63
CA ALA A 304 -8.92 -5.22 -13.08
C ALA A 304 -10.26 -4.60 -13.52
N PRO A 305 -11.43 -5.06 -13.02
CA PRO A 305 -12.71 -4.50 -13.42
C PRO A 305 -12.96 -3.05 -12.98
N LEU A 306 -12.18 -2.56 -12.01
CA LEU A 306 -12.35 -1.24 -11.39
C LEU A 306 -11.53 -0.15 -12.08
N LEU A 307 -10.49 -0.53 -12.83
CA LEU A 307 -9.55 0.40 -13.44
C LEU A 307 -10.20 1.47 -14.35
N PRO A 308 -11.25 1.17 -15.13
CA PRO A 308 -11.94 2.20 -15.94
C PRO A 308 -12.55 3.34 -15.11
N SER A 309 -12.85 3.07 -13.83
CA SER A 309 -13.43 4.07 -12.90
C SER A 309 -12.36 4.83 -12.08
N ILE A 310 -11.09 4.50 -12.23
CA ILE A 310 -9.99 5.20 -11.56
C ILE A 310 -9.46 6.28 -12.48
N HIS A 311 -9.67 7.56 -12.11
CA HIS A 311 -9.33 8.71 -12.94
C HIS A 311 -8.08 9.48 -12.49
N GLY A 312 -7.67 9.35 -11.23
CA GLY A 312 -6.52 10.04 -10.66
C GLY A 312 -5.17 9.59 -11.24
N TYR A 313 -4.13 10.40 -11.02
CA TYR A 313 -2.75 10.03 -11.34
C TYR A 313 -2.31 8.88 -10.42
N LEU A 314 -1.82 7.77 -10.99
CA LEU A 314 -1.50 6.55 -10.25
C LEU A 314 0.02 6.39 -10.06
N LEU A 315 0.45 6.43 -8.82
CA LEU A 315 1.81 6.17 -8.38
C LEU A 315 1.88 4.75 -7.83
N ILE A 316 2.74 3.92 -8.39
CA ILE A 316 2.89 2.52 -8.02
C ILE A 316 4.31 2.26 -7.58
N GLY A 317 4.51 1.84 -6.33
CA GLY A 317 5.79 1.40 -5.80
C GLY A 317 5.74 -0.06 -5.37
N HIS A 318 6.80 -0.85 -5.65
CA HIS A 318 6.86 -2.24 -5.20
C HIS A 318 8.29 -2.70 -4.98
N GLY A 319 8.54 -3.44 -3.90
CA GLY A 319 9.82 -4.10 -3.67
C GLY A 319 10.00 -5.31 -4.59
N SER A 320 11.12 -5.38 -5.33
CA SER A 320 11.34 -6.47 -6.29
C SER A 320 11.51 -7.85 -5.65
N THR A 321 11.78 -7.90 -4.35
CA THR A 321 11.95 -9.14 -3.56
C THR A 321 10.89 -9.29 -2.48
N ASP A 322 9.69 -8.75 -2.74
CA ASP A 322 8.56 -8.84 -1.82
C ASP A 322 8.12 -10.29 -1.60
N PRO A 323 8.18 -10.80 -0.35
CA PRO A 323 7.85 -12.20 -0.05
C PRO A 323 6.36 -12.41 0.31
N LEU A 324 5.53 -11.37 0.24
CA LEU A 324 4.10 -11.41 0.55
C LEU A 324 3.23 -11.23 -0.69
N ILE A 325 3.57 -10.26 -1.53
CA ILE A 325 2.85 -9.95 -2.77
C ILE A 325 3.91 -9.82 -3.87
N PRO A 326 3.86 -10.60 -4.96
CA PRO A 326 4.89 -10.52 -5.99
C PRO A 326 4.80 -9.18 -6.73
N TYR A 327 5.94 -8.56 -7.02
CA TYR A 327 6.02 -7.26 -7.69
C TYR A 327 5.33 -7.24 -9.07
N THR A 328 5.12 -8.42 -9.66
CA THR A 328 4.39 -8.59 -10.93
C THR A 328 2.94 -8.11 -10.84
N GLU A 329 2.37 -8.06 -9.64
CA GLU A 329 1.04 -7.49 -9.42
C GLU A 329 1.01 -5.97 -9.71
N SER A 330 2.07 -5.25 -9.32
CA SER A 330 2.24 -3.83 -9.67
C SER A 330 2.49 -3.62 -11.17
N LEU A 331 3.20 -4.55 -11.84
CA LEU A 331 3.33 -4.51 -13.30
C LEU A 331 1.97 -4.68 -13.98
N ARG A 332 1.15 -5.64 -13.54
CA ARG A 332 -0.23 -5.86 -14.05
C ARG A 332 -1.12 -4.64 -13.81
N LEU A 333 -1.03 -4.03 -12.63
CA LEU A 333 -1.78 -2.83 -12.29
C LEU A 333 -1.42 -1.68 -13.25
N ALA A 334 -0.14 -1.44 -13.49
CA ALA A 334 0.32 -0.42 -14.43
C ALA A 334 -0.09 -0.71 -15.88
N ASP A 335 -0.04 -2.00 -16.29
CA ASP A 335 -0.48 -2.42 -17.61
C ASP A 335 -1.98 -2.26 -17.83
N GLY A 336 -2.77 -2.50 -16.79
CA GLY A 336 -4.23 -2.41 -16.86
C GLY A 336 -4.75 -0.97 -17.05
N VAL A 337 -3.98 0.05 -16.68
CA VAL A 337 -4.35 1.45 -16.91
C VAL A 337 -4.13 1.81 -18.38
N GLN A 338 -5.18 2.26 -19.06
CA GLN A 338 -5.12 2.59 -20.50
C GLN A 338 -4.24 3.80 -20.79
N ASP A 339 -4.43 4.90 -20.05
CA ASP A 339 -3.64 6.12 -20.20
C ASP A 339 -2.33 6.02 -19.42
N LYS A 340 -1.25 5.65 -20.11
CA LYS A 340 0.08 5.49 -19.53
C LYS A 340 0.69 6.81 -19.03
N GLY A 341 0.22 7.95 -19.51
CA GLY A 341 0.63 9.28 -19.01
C GLY A 341 0.17 9.57 -17.58
N ARG A 342 -0.79 8.78 -17.06
CA ARG A 342 -1.27 8.89 -15.67
C ARG A 342 -0.67 7.86 -14.71
N VAL A 343 0.40 7.17 -15.11
CA VAL A 343 1.01 6.12 -14.29
C VAL A 343 2.50 6.36 -14.11
N HIS A 344 2.95 6.37 -12.87
CA HIS A 344 4.35 6.24 -12.51
C HIS A 344 4.56 4.91 -11.78
N LEU A 345 5.35 4.02 -12.37
CA LEU A 345 5.69 2.72 -11.80
C LEU A 345 7.16 2.68 -11.40
N ALA A 346 7.44 2.33 -10.15
CA ALA A 346 8.79 2.12 -9.61
C ALA A 346 8.91 0.72 -8.98
N ILE A 347 9.79 -0.12 -9.54
CA ILE A 347 10.14 -1.43 -8.97
C ILE A 347 11.45 -1.32 -8.22
N LEU A 348 11.37 -1.35 -6.90
CA LEU A 348 12.45 -0.98 -5.99
C LEU A 348 13.26 -2.20 -5.57
N ARG A 349 14.51 -2.30 -6.01
CA ARG A 349 15.41 -3.41 -5.66
C ARG A 349 15.94 -3.33 -4.21
N LEU A 350 15.76 -2.21 -3.56
CA LEU A 350 16.16 -1.97 -2.17
C LEU A 350 15.07 -2.31 -1.15
N PHE A 351 13.86 -2.60 -1.61
CA PHE A 351 12.74 -2.92 -0.75
C PHE A 351 12.42 -4.40 -0.82
N SER A 352 12.19 -4.99 0.35
CA SER A 352 11.62 -6.32 0.48
C SER A 352 10.11 -6.22 0.30
N HIS A 353 9.34 -5.84 1.28
CA HIS A 353 7.90 -5.57 1.14
C HIS A 353 7.67 -4.04 1.14
N VAL A 354 7.24 -3.50 2.26
CA VAL A 354 7.10 -2.04 2.46
C VAL A 354 8.30 -1.46 3.23
N ASP A 355 9.24 -2.30 3.63
CA ASP A 355 10.42 -1.93 4.39
C ASP A 355 11.69 -2.00 3.55
N PRO A 356 12.65 -1.07 3.75
CA PRO A 356 13.95 -1.14 3.10
C PRO A 356 14.67 -2.44 3.48
N ALA A 357 15.12 -3.20 2.47
CA ALA A 357 15.93 -4.38 2.69
C ALA A 357 17.35 -3.95 3.08
N ARG A 358 17.81 -4.31 4.27
CA ARG A 358 19.22 -4.07 4.68
C ARG A 358 20.13 -5.03 3.94
N LYS A 359 20.98 -4.49 3.08
CA LYS A 359 22.07 -5.23 2.43
C LYS A 359 23.36 -4.41 2.52
N SER A 360 24.45 -5.07 2.86
CA SER A 360 25.78 -4.53 2.57
C SER A 360 26.01 -4.68 1.07
N PHE A 361 26.41 -3.61 0.39
CA PHE A 361 26.64 -3.59 -1.05
C PHE A 361 28.13 -3.57 -1.35
N SER A 362 28.56 -4.36 -2.34
CA SER A 362 29.86 -4.15 -2.98
C SER A 362 29.88 -2.84 -3.76
N ALA A 363 31.06 -2.31 -4.07
CA ALA A 363 31.18 -1.07 -4.87
C ALA A 363 30.46 -1.19 -6.23
N GLY A 364 30.47 -2.35 -6.88
CA GLY A 364 29.75 -2.59 -8.12
C GLY A 364 28.24 -2.56 -7.94
N GLU A 365 27.72 -3.22 -6.92
CA GLU A 365 26.28 -3.22 -6.61
C GLU A 365 25.76 -1.84 -6.19
N PHE A 366 26.62 -1.00 -5.60
CA PHE A 366 26.26 0.38 -5.31
C PHE A 366 25.84 1.12 -6.58
N TRP A 367 26.60 1.01 -7.67
CA TRP A 367 26.31 1.72 -8.92
C TRP A 367 25.23 1.07 -9.76
N THR A 368 25.10 -0.28 -9.72
CA THR A 368 24.21 -1.03 -10.61
C THR A 368 22.85 -1.37 -9.99
N VAL A 369 22.75 -1.37 -8.66
CA VAL A 369 21.54 -1.76 -7.94
C VAL A 369 21.08 -0.66 -6.98
N TYR A 370 21.98 -0.23 -6.06
CA TYR A 370 21.59 0.68 -4.98
C TYR A 370 21.22 2.06 -5.53
N LEU A 371 22.11 2.71 -6.25
CA LEU A 371 21.90 4.07 -6.74
C LEU A 371 20.70 4.17 -7.72
N PRO A 372 20.55 3.29 -8.72
CA PRO A 372 19.35 3.31 -9.57
C PRO A 372 18.05 3.15 -8.80
N SER A 373 17.99 2.20 -7.85
CA SER A 373 16.78 1.98 -7.05
C SER A 373 16.47 3.15 -6.11
N MET A 374 17.50 3.80 -5.56
CA MET A 374 17.33 5.04 -4.78
C MET A 374 16.82 6.20 -5.63
N LEU A 375 17.27 6.31 -6.87
CA LEU A 375 16.77 7.32 -7.81
C LEU A 375 15.33 7.05 -8.21
N GLU A 376 14.96 5.79 -8.50
CA GLU A 376 13.56 5.40 -8.76
C GLU A 376 12.66 5.75 -7.57
N PHE A 377 13.09 5.44 -6.34
CA PHE A 377 12.33 5.79 -5.15
C PHE A 377 12.26 7.32 -4.94
N TYR A 378 13.37 8.02 -5.18
CA TYR A 378 13.39 9.48 -5.14
C TYR A 378 12.38 10.10 -6.12
N TYR A 379 12.32 9.64 -7.36
CA TYR A 379 11.39 10.16 -8.35
C TYR A 379 9.93 9.81 -8.02
N LEU A 380 9.67 8.61 -7.49
CA LEU A 380 8.33 8.23 -7.03
C LEU A 380 7.84 9.18 -5.92
N ILE A 381 8.69 9.46 -4.93
CA ILE A 381 8.35 10.38 -3.83
C ILE A 381 8.30 11.84 -4.33
N TYR A 382 9.19 12.24 -5.25
CA TYR A 382 9.14 13.57 -5.87
C TYR A 382 7.79 13.80 -6.58
N ASP A 383 7.32 12.82 -7.34
CA ASP A 383 6.02 12.89 -8.01
C ASP A 383 4.87 12.91 -7.02
N LEU A 384 4.93 12.11 -5.95
CA LEU A 384 3.94 12.19 -4.87
C LEU A 384 3.89 13.59 -4.26
N LEU A 385 5.06 14.14 -3.87
CA LEU A 385 5.11 15.47 -3.26
C LEU A 385 4.74 16.59 -4.26
N SER A 386 4.87 16.37 -5.56
CA SER A 386 4.45 17.31 -6.60
C SER A 386 2.94 17.47 -6.70
N GLN A 387 2.15 16.51 -6.21
CA GLN A 387 0.68 16.55 -6.22
C GLN A 387 0.09 17.67 -5.34
N GLN A 388 0.93 18.39 -4.62
CA GLN A 388 0.55 19.60 -3.85
C GLN A 388 0.42 20.87 -4.72
N ARG A 389 0.93 20.84 -5.96
CA ARG A 389 1.08 22.03 -6.84
C ARG A 389 -0.11 22.29 -7.74
#